data_dee1add68084c8d7a75f7e3841559fe0
#
_entry.id   dee1add68084c8d7a75f7e3841559fe0
#
_cell.length_a   1.000
_cell.length_b   1.000
_cell.length_c   1.000
_cell.angle_alpha   90.00
_cell.angle_beta   90.00
_cell.angle_gamma   90.00
#
_symmetry.space_group_name_H-M   'P 1'
#
loop_
_entity.id
_entity.type
_entity.pdbx_description
1 polymer ?
#
loop_
_entity_poly.entity_id
_entity_poly.type
_entity_poly.pdbx_seq_one_letter_code
_entity_poly.pdbx_strand_id
1 'polypeptide(L)'
;MTRSRARDTDVCGVTAAIAVIDGKWKTLLLWLLESGPHRPGELRRRAPGLSEKVLTQALREMEADGLVHREAYDELPLKTVYSLTPFGRDLAEALEPLAAWGHRRLERLVEAERQAL
;
A
#
# COMPACT_ATOMS: atom_id res chain seq x y z
N MET A 1 -17.77 11.24 -7.65
CA MET A 1 -17.44 11.07 -7.18
C MET A 1 -17.22 10.20 -6.14
N THR A 2 -16.32 9.81 -6.07
CA THR A 2 -15.93 8.85 -5.10
C THR A 2 -16.33 9.15 -3.70
N ARG A 3 -16.69 10.38 -3.49
CA ARG A 3 -17.03 10.79 -2.13
C ARG A 3 -18.36 10.22 -1.64
N SER A 4 -19.19 9.67 -2.52
CA SER A 4 -20.43 9.06 -2.08
C SER A 4 -20.17 7.87 -1.14
N ARG A 5 -19.02 7.20 -1.28
CA ARG A 5 -18.69 6.09 -0.41
C ARG A 5 -18.54 6.52 1.04
N ALA A 6 -18.04 7.72 1.26
CA ALA A 6 -17.80 8.20 2.62
C ALA A 6 -19.08 8.38 3.40
N ARG A 7 -20.22 8.52 2.69
CA ARG A 7 -21.52 8.73 3.34
C ARG A 7 -22.42 7.52 3.28
N ASP A 8 -21.95 6.44 2.67
CA ASP A 8 -22.73 5.23 2.53
C ASP A 8 -22.47 4.33 3.73
N THR A 9 -23.38 4.40 4.70
CA THR A 9 -23.21 3.63 5.93
C THR A 9 -23.51 2.15 5.75
N ASP A 10 -24.03 1.78 4.57
CA ASP A 10 -24.30 0.38 4.28
C ASP A 10 -23.07 -0.34 3.72
N VAL A 11 -22.00 0.40 3.43
CA VAL A 11 -20.79 -0.22 2.88
C VAL A 11 -20.10 -1.05 3.96
N CYS A 12 -19.82 -2.31 3.62
CA CYS A 12 -19.05 -3.18 4.50
C CYS A 12 -17.66 -2.57 4.74
N GLY A 13 -17.19 -2.65 5.98
CA GLY A 13 -15.87 -2.12 6.33
C GLY A 13 -14.75 -2.70 5.47
N VAL A 14 -14.82 -3.98 5.12
CA VAL A 14 -13.82 -4.60 4.24
C VAL A 14 -13.88 -3.96 2.85
N THR A 15 -15.08 -3.75 2.33
CA THR A 15 -15.24 -3.11 1.02
C THR A 15 -14.66 -1.69 1.05
N ALA A 16 -14.91 -0.96 2.12
CA ALA A 16 -14.37 0.39 2.26
C ALA A 16 -12.85 0.38 2.29
N ALA A 17 -12.26 -0.57 2.99
CA ALA A 17 -10.80 -0.68 3.07
C ALA A 17 -10.20 -1.06 1.71
N ILE A 18 -10.83 -2.00 1.00
CA ILE A 18 -10.34 -2.41 -0.32
C ILE A 18 -10.35 -1.24 -1.29
N ALA A 19 -11.36 -0.38 -1.19
CA ALA A 19 -11.45 0.78 -2.07
C ALA A 19 -10.22 1.70 -1.93
N VAL A 20 -9.62 1.74 -0.74
CA VAL A 20 -8.45 2.57 -0.47
C VAL A 20 -7.16 1.91 -0.97
N ILE A 21 -7.07 0.59 -0.85
CA ILE A 21 -5.83 -0.14 -1.19
C ILE A 21 -5.93 -0.83 -2.55
N ASP A 22 -6.93 -0.48 -3.34
CA ASP A 22 -7.13 -1.10 -4.63
C ASP A 22 -5.88 -0.97 -5.50
N GLY A 23 -5.53 -2.09 -6.14
CA GLY A 23 -4.38 -2.14 -7.00
C GLY A 23 -3.22 -2.94 -6.40
N LYS A 24 -2.34 -3.32 -7.30
CA LYS A 24 -1.24 -4.22 -6.96
C LYS A 24 -0.20 -3.61 -6.02
N TRP A 25 0.04 -2.31 -6.17
CA TRP A 25 1.22 -1.72 -5.55
C TRP A 25 1.00 -1.06 -4.19
N LYS A 26 -0.23 -0.63 -3.87
CA LYS A 26 -0.45 0.12 -2.64
C LYS A 26 -0.20 -0.70 -1.39
N THR A 27 -0.62 -1.96 -1.38
CA THR A 27 -0.35 -2.82 -0.22
C THR A 27 1.13 -3.05 -0.03
N LEU A 28 1.86 -3.24 -1.14
CA LEU A 28 3.30 -3.39 -1.07
C LEU A 28 3.96 -2.13 -0.53
N LEU A 29 3.53 -0.96 -1.01
CA LEU A 29 4.11 0.30 -0.54
C LEU A 29 3.84 0.52 0.95
N LEU A 30 2.65 0.17 1.43
CA LEU A 30 2.36 0.25 2.86
C LEU A 30 3.35 -0.62 3.64
N TRP A 31 3.56 -1.84 3.17
CA TRP A 31 4.47 -2.76 3.83
C TRP A 31 5.90 -2.23 3.85
N LEU A 32 6.37 -1.72 2.72
CA LEU A 32 7.72 -1.18 2.65
C LEU A 32 7.90 0.01 3.60
N LEU A 33 6.89 0.88 3.66
CA LEU A 33 6.96 2.08 4.48
C LEU A 33 6.85 1.80 5.98
N GLU A 34 6.44 0.59 6.36
CA GLU A 34 6.43 0.23 7.78
C GLU A 34 7.83 0.25 8.38
N SER A 35 8.85 0.00 7.58
CA SER A 35 10.23 -0.01 8.09
C SER A 35 10.78 1.41 8.29
N GLY A 36 10.07 2.41 7.83
CA GLY A 36 10.49 3.80 8.03
C GLY A 36 10.35 4.63 6.77
N PRO A 37 10.75 5.90 6.85
CA PRO A 37 10.64 6.80 5.70
C PRO A 37 11.50 6.34 4.53
N HIS A 38 11.01 6.62 3.33
CA HIS A 38 11.70 6.25 2.08
C HIS A 38 11.61 7.35 1.06
N ARG A 39 12.65 7.47 0.25
CA ARG A 39 12.61 8.28 -0.96
C ARG A 39 11.98 7.44 -2.08
N PRO A 40 11.38 8.08 -3.09
CA PRO A 40 10.78 7.33 -4.20
C PRO A 40 11.75 6.34 -4.87
N GLY A 41 13.00 6.74 -5.06
CA GLY A 41 13.99 5.83 -5.67
C GLY A 41 14.25 4.60 -4.83
N GLU A 42 14.23 4.75 -3.50
CA GLU A 42 14.40 3.62 -2.60
C GLU A 42 13.22 2.67 -2.69
N LEU A 43 12.00 3.20 -2.78
CA LEU A 43 10.82 2.38 -2.94
C LEU A 43 10.87 1.59 -4.25
N ARG A 44 11.32 2.23 -5.33
CA ARG A 44 11.41 1.55 -6.61
C ARG A 44 12.43 0.42 -6.58
N ARG A 45 13.54 0.62 -5.88
CA ARG A 45 14.55 -0.43 -5.76
C ARG A 45 14.02 -1.65 -5.03
N ARG A 46 13.11 -1.44 -4.07
CA ARG A 46 12.52 -2.52 -3.29
C ARG A 46 11.26 -3.09 -3.91
N ALA A 47 10.80 -2.54 -5.03
CA ALA A 47 9.58 -2.95 -5.70
C ALA A 47 9.85 -3.15 -7.19
N PRO A 48 10.57 -4.23 -7.56
CA PRO A 48 10.90 -4.46 -8.97
C PRO A 48 9.66 -4.51 -9.85
N GLY A 49 9.73 -3.87 -10.99
CA GLY A 49 8.61 -3.78 -11.91
C GLY A 49 7.73 -2.56 -11.73
N LEU A 50 7.96 -1.79 -10.67
CA LEU A 50 7.17 -0.59 -10.41
C LEU A 50 7.79 0.57 -11.18
N SER A 51 7.02 1.15 -12.11
CA SER A 51 7.50 2.29 -12.87
C SER A 51 7.41 3.56 -12.04
N GLU A 52 8.19 4.56 -12.43
CA GLU A 52 8.14 5.85 -11.75
C GLU A 52 6.75 6.48 -11.83
N LYS A 53 6.12 6.35 -13.00
CA LYS A 53 4.78 6.91 -13.19
C LYS A 53 3.75 6.26 -12.27
N VAL A 54 3.77 4.94 -12.18
CA VAL A 54 2.82 4.23 -11.33
C VAL A 54 3.09 4.51 -9.85
N LEU A 55 4.36 4.57 -9.46
CA LEU A 55 4.72 4.92 -8.09
C LEU A 55 4.21 6.30 -7.72
N THR A 56 4.45 7.28 -8.59
CA THR A 56 4.02 8.66 -8.33
C THR A 56 2.51 8.73 -8.16
N GLN A 57 1.78 8.03 -9.05
CA GLN A 57 0.33 8.02 -8.97
C GLN A 57 -0.17 7.36 -7.69
N ALA A 58 0.42 6.22 -7.33
CA ALA A 58 0.03 5.52 -6.11
C ALA A 58 0.30 6.37 -4.86
N LEU A 59 1.47 7.00 -4.79
CA LEU A 59 1.81 7.82 -3.63
C LEU A 59 0.90 9.04 -3.52
N ARG A 60 0.52 9.65 -4.65
CA ARG A 60 -0.41 10.77 -4.62
C ARG A 60 -1.77 10.35 -4.08
N GLU A 61 -2.25 9.19 -4.50
CA GLU A 61 -3.52 8.68 -4.02
C GLU A 61 -3.46 8.34 -2.54
N MET A 62 -2.35 7.72 -2.12
CA MET A 62 -2.17 7.38 -0.71
C MET A 62 -2.06 8.62 0.16
N GLU A 63 -1.43 9.67 -0.36
CA GLU A 63 -1.35 10.94 0.36
C GLU A 63 -2.74 11.57 0.47
N ALA A 64 -3.50 11.57 -0.62
CA ALA A 64 -4.86 12.12 -0.62
C ALA A 64 -5.77 11.36 0.34
N ASP A 65 -5.55 10.07 0.50
CA ASP A 65 -6.33 9.24 1.42
C ASP A 65 -5.81 9.30 2.86
N GLY A 66 -4.78 10.11 3.11
CA GLY A 66 -4.27 10.30 4.47
C GLY A 66 -3.40 9.16 4.97
N LEU A 67 -2.92 8.30 4.09
CA LEU A 67 -2.12 7.15 4.47
C LEU A 67 -0.64 7.45 4.58
N VAL A 68 -0.14 8.37 3.75
CA VAL A 68 1.27 8.74 3.76
C VAL A 68 1.42 10.23 3.87
N HIS A 69 2.53 10.62 4.46
CA HIS A 69 2.95 12.00 4.58
C HIS A 69 4.13 12.20 3.63
N ARG A 70 4.08 13.30 2.88
CA ARG A 70 5.14 13.65 1.96
C ARG A 70 5.88 14.85 2.51
N GLU A 71 7.19 14.74 2.62
CA GLU A 71 8.00 15.86 3.08
C GLU A 71 9.03 16.19 2.02
N ALA A 72 9.01 17.43 1.55
CA ALA A 72 9.98 17.90 0.58
C ALA A 72 10.99 18.79 1.29
N TYR A 73 12.25 18.51 1.08
CA TYR A 73 13.34 19.27 1.67
C TYR A 73 13.96 20.16 0.62
N ASP A 74 14.08 21.46 0.94
CA ASP A 74 14.62 22.43 0.02
C ASP A 74 16.14 22.47 0.17
N GLU A 75 16.79 21.45 -0.35
CA GLU A 75 18.23 21.34 -0.33
C GLU A 75 18.71 20.85 -1.70
N LEU A 76 20.01 20.89 -1.92
CA LEU A 76 20.58 20.48 -3.21
C LEU A 76 21.34 19.19 -3.05
N PRO A 77 20.89 18.11 -3.74
CA PRO A 77 19.73 18.08 -4.63
C PRO A 77 18.42 18.06 -3.82
N LEU A 78 17.33 18.43 -4.48
CA LEU A 78 16.01 18.38 -3.86
C LEU A 78 15.72 16.95 -3.38
N LYS A 79 15.04 16.88 -2.24
CA LYS A 79 14.82 15.60 -1.59
C LYS A 79 13.37 15.51 -1.17
N THR A 80 12.72 14.40 -1.52
CA THR A 80 11.36 14.11 -1.10
C THR A 80 11.36 12.80 -0.35
N VAL A 81 10.69 12.75 0.79
CA VAL A 81 10.63 11.57 1.65
C VAL A 81 9.17 11.29 1.96
N TYR A 82 8.78 10.03 1.87
CA TYR A 82 7.45 9.58 2.22
C TYR A 82 7.51 8.72 3.48
N SER A 83 6.51 8.88 4.33
CA SER A 83 6.39 8.09 5.55
C SER A 83 4.92 7.82 5.83
N LEU A 84 4.65 6.76 6.61
CA LEU A 84 3.27 6.46 6.98
C LEU A 84 2.77 7.48 7.98
N THR A 85 1.51 7.89 7.82
CA THR A 85 0.80 8.62 8.85
C THR A 85 0.34 7.63 9.92
N PRO A 86 -0.12 8.10 11.10
CA PRO A 86 -0.73 7.18 12.06
C PRO A 86 -1.88 6.38 11.44
N PHE A 87 -2.68 7.01 10.59
CA PHE A 87 -3.79 6.33 9.92
C PHE A 87 -3.27 5.28 8.94
N GLY A 88 -2.19 5.58 8.20
CA GLY A 88 -1.57 4.61 7.30
C GLY A 88 -0.97 3.44 8.07
N ARG A 89 -0.38 3.71 9.23
CA ARG A 89 0.17 2.65 10.07
C ARG A 89 -0.94 1.75 10.60
N ASP A 90 -2.06 2.34 10.98
CA ASP A 90 -3.23 1.54 11.39
C ASP A 90 -3.66 0.59 10.29
N LEU A 91 -3.70 1.08 9.05
CA LEU A 91 -4.09 0.23 7.92
C LEU A 91 -3.07 -0.87 7.71
N ALA A 92 -1.78 -0.55 7.75
CA ALA A 92 -0.73 -1.55 7.57
C ALA A 92 -0.86 -2.67 8.61
N GLU A 93 -1.12 -2.30 9.87
CA GLU A 93 -1.31 -3.28 10.93
C GLU A 93 -2.56 -4.12 10.70
N ALA A 94 -3.63 -3.49 10.24
CA ALA A 94 -4.87 -4.22 9.98
C ALA A 94 -4.72 -5.23 8.84
N LEU A 95 -3.78 -5.00 7.95
CA LEU A 95 -3.55 -5.91 6.82
C LEU A 95 -2.74 -7.14 7.21
N GLU A 96 -2.09 -7.14 8.38
CA GLU A 96 -1.25 -8.27 8.77
C GLU A 96 -2.00 -9.60 8.85
N PRO A 97 -3.17 -9.68 9.51
CA PRO A 97 -3.93 -10.93 9.51
C PRO A 97 -4.36 -11.34 8.11
N LEU A 98 -4.67 -10.37 7.26
CA LEU A 98 -5.04 -10.68 5.88
C LEU A 98 -3.85 -11.23 5.11
N ALA A 99 -2.66 -10.68 5.34
CA ALA A 99 -1.45 -11.19 4.72
C ALA A 99 -1.18 -12.63 5.15
N ALA A 100 -1.40 -12.93 6.43
CA ALA A 100 -1.24 -14.28 6.93
C ALA A 100 -2.18 -15.25 6.23
N TRP A 101 -3.41 -14.84 6.03
CA TRP A 101 -4.37 -15.66 5.29
C TRP A 101 -3.90 -15.86 3.84
N GLY A 102 -3.38 -14.80 3.23
CA GLY A 102 -2.87 -14.89 1.86
C GLY A 102 -1.73 -15.88 1.73
N HIS A 103 -0.83 -15.89 2.71
CA HIS A 103 0.27 -16.86 2.70
C HIS A 103 -0.25 -18.28 2.80
N ARG A 104 -1.25 -18.53 3.64
CA ARG A 104 -1.85 -19.85 3.74
C ARG A 104 -2.48 -20.29 2.42
N ARG A 105 -3.11 -19.35 1.72
CA ARG A 105 -3.68 -19.66 0.41
C ARG A 105 -2.59 -20.05 -0.58
N LEU A 106 -1.47 -19.32 -0.59
CA LEU A 106 -0.37 -19.65 -1.48
C LEU A 106 0.18 -21.03 -1.20
N GLU A 107 0.30 -21.39 0.08
CA GLU A 107 0.75 -22.73 0.47
C GLU A 107 -0.21 -23.79 -0.04
N ARG A 108 -1.51 -23.54 0.05
CA ARG A 108 -2.51 -24.49 -0.43
C ARG A 108 -2.43 -24.66 -1.94
N LEU A 109 -2.16 -23.59 -2.67
CA LEU A 109 -2.01 -23.66 -4.12
C LEU A 109 -0.79 -24.49 -4.50
N VAL A 110 0.33 -24.30 -3.80
CA VAL A 110 1.54 -25.08 -4.04
C VAL A 110 1.27 -26.57 -3.78
N GLU A 111 0.57 -26.88 -2.68
CA GLU A 111 0.25 -28.26 -2.35
C GLU A 111 -0.65 -28.88 -3.41
N ALA A 112 -1.63 -28.12 -3.89
CA ALA A 112 -2.53 -28.63 -4.94
C ALA A 112 -1.76 -28.96 -6.22
N GLU A 113 -0.81 -28.11 -6.59
CA GLU A 113 0.03 -28.35 -7.76
C GLU A 113 0.89 -29.59 -7.56
N ARG A 114 1.44 -29.75 -6.37
CA ARG A 114 2.27 -30.90 -6.05
C ARG A 114 1.48 -32.21 -6.14
N GLN A 115 0.23 -32.19 -5.70
CA GLN A 115 -0.62 -33.38 -5.75
C GLN A 115 -1.10 -33.69 -7.17
N ALA A 116 -1.13 -32.69 -8.06
CA ALA A 116 -1.56 -32.87 -9.42
C ALA A 116 -0.49 -33.59 -10.27
N LEU A 117 0.75 -33.63 -9.80
CA LEU A 117 1.83 -34.34 -10.48
C LEU A 117 1.80 -35.83 -10.11
#